data_daad04a698d699a334a6ea028ec1d74f
#
_entry.id   daad04a698d699a334a6ea028ec1d74f
#
_cell.length_a   1.000
_cell.length_b   1.000
_cell.length_c   1.000
_cell.angle_alpha   90.00
_cell.angle_beta   90.00
_cell.angle_gamma   90.00
#
_symmetry.space_group_name_H-M   'P 1'
#
loop_
_entity.id
_entity.type
_entity.pdbx_description
1 polymer ?
#
loop_
_entity_poly.entity_id
_entity_poly.type
_entity_poly.pdbx_seq_one_letter_code
_entity_poly.pdbx_strand_id
1 'polypeptide(L)'
;MCRPTLSPLDTVESTFRLLATGPQPLALNGHTIGLRRDSIGLWDLRGLLFHPATDVGVQRAALVELVGRARRHRGAWMIGLVGVLLPGLHEHDACLAEGRSGGTASSGGMVLVSLLERLDDPEMSKEAAAESLLRTVVRPPAARTRPARRRFGAIPGGPR
;
A
#
# COMPACT_ATOMS: atom_id res chain seq x y z
N MET A 1 17.82 24.41 14.38
CA MET A 1 17.11 24.04 13.15
C MET A 1 16.99 22.52 13.09
N CYS A 2 15.84 21.96 13.49
CA CYS A 2 15.58 20.54 13.33
C CYS A 2 15.41 20.26 11.83
N ARG A 3 16.32 19.48 11.25
CA ARG A 3 16.10 18.89 9.92
C ARG A 3 14.87 17.96 10.06
N PRO A 4 13.84 18.12 9.22
CA PRO A 4 12.76 17.13 9.19
C PRO A 4 13.42 15.80 8.82
N THR A 5 13.36 14.84 9.73
CA THR A 5 13.75 13.46 9.44
C THR A 5 12.71 12.93 8.45
N LEU A 6 13.09 12.88 7.18
CA LEU A 6 12.25 12.27 6.15
C LEU A 6 11.93 10.84 6.58
N SER A 7 10.67 10.52 6.61
CA SER A 7 10.23 9.14 6.83
C SER A 7 10.79 8.24 5.71
N PRO A 8 11.12 6.97 5.99
CA PRO A 8 11.47 6.02 4.94
C PRO A 8 10.45 5.98 3.79
N LEU A 9 9.16 6.13 4.10
CA LEU A 9 8.10 6.18 3.12
C LEU A 9 8.14 7.46 2.25
N ASP A 10 8.52 8.62 2.82
CA ASP A 10 8.69 9.86 2.05
C ASP A 10 9.85 9.76 1.06
N THR A 11 10.92 9.07 1.43
CA THR A 11 12.05 8.81 0.55
C THR A 11 11.63 7.91 -0.61
N VAL A 12 10.85 6.86 -0.34
CA VAL A 12 10.31 5.98 -1.37
C VAL A 12 9.37 6.74 -2.29
N GLU A 13 8.48 7.59 -1.75
CA GLU A 13 7.55 8.40 -2.55
C GLU A 13 8.31 9.33 -3.51
N SER A 14 9.35 9.99 -3.03
CA SER A 14 10.17 10.89 -3.86
C SER A 14 10.86 10.13 -4.99
N THR A 15 11.44 8.98 -4.68
CA THR A 15 12.11 8.13 -5.69
C THR A 15 11.11 7.52 -6.66
N PHE A 16 9.95 7.06 -6.17
CA PHE A 16 8.86 6.54 -7.01
C PHE A 16 8.39 7.59 -8.02
N ARG A 17 8.23 8.83 -7.58
CA ARG A 17 7.82 9.92 -8.47
C ARG A 17 8.80 10.11 -9.62
N LEU A 18 10.10 10.05 -9.35
CA LEU A 18 11.13 10.13 -10.39
C LEU A 18 11.05 8.95 -11.37
N LEU A 19 10.81 7.73 -10.88
CA LEU A 19 10.69 6.53 -11.71
C LEU A 19 9.39 6.51 -12.54
N ALA A 20 8.33 7.11 -12.02
CA ALA A 20 7.01 7.13 -12.67
C ALA A 20 6.85 8.26 -13.69
N THR A 21 7.57 9.38 -13.54
CA THR A 21 7.44 10.59 -14.39
C THR A 21 8.73 10.99 -15.09
N GLY A 22 9.83 10.25 -14.91
CA GLY A 22 11.12 10.53 -15.54
C GLY A 22 11.12 10.32 -17.05
N PRO A 23 12.24 10.53 -17.72
CA PRO A 23 12.36 10.44 -19.18
C PRO A 23 12.11 9.02 -19.72
N GLN A 24 12.29 8.00 -18.90
CA GLN A 24 11.97 6.60 -19.21
C GLN A 24 11.11 6.02 -18.07
N PRO A 25 9.82 6.37 -18.01
CA PRO A 25 8.95 5.93 -16.94
C PRO A 25 8.77 4.41 -16.97
N LEU A 26 8.77 3.80 -15.80
CA LEU A 26 8.45 2.40 -15.68
C LEU A 26 6.97 2.17 -16.02
N ALA A 27 6.71 1.17 -16.86
CA ALA A 27 5.36 0.83 -17.28
C ALA A 27 5.18 -0.69 -17.40
N LEU A 28 3.95 -1.14 -17.21
CA LEU A 28 3.52 -2.51 -17.46
C LEU A 28 2.82 -2.61 -18.81
N ASN A 29 2.83 -3.81 -19.40
CA ASN A 29 1.96 -4.10 -20.51
C ASN A 29 0.51 -4.24 -19.99
N GLY A 30 -0.39 -3.39 -20.51
CA GLY A 30 -1.78 -3.38 -20.08
C GLY A 30 -2.52 -4.66 -20.40
N HIS A 31 -2.22 -5.30 -21.53
CA HIS A 31 -2.87 -6.55 -21.93
C HIS A 31 -2.59 -7.70 -20.95
N THR A 32 -1.38 -7.77 -20.39
CA THR A 32 -1.03 -8.82 -19.40
C THR A 32 -1.83 -8.72 -18.12
N ILE A 33 -2.37 -7.55 -17.82
CA ILE A 33 -3.18 -7.29 -16.62
C ILE A 33 -4.68 -7.15 -16.94
N GLY A 34 -5.08 -7.46 -18.17
CA GLY A 34 -6.48 -7.45 -18.59
C GLY A 34 -7.03 -6.09 -19.01
N LEU A 35 -6.17 -5.11 -19.29
CA LEU A 35 -6.57 -3.80 -19.81
C LEU A 35 -6.48 -3.75 -21.34
N ARG A 36 -7.35 -2.96 -21.98
CA ARG A 36 -7.30 -2.69 -23.42
C ARG A 36 -6.31 -1.56 -23.76
N ARG A 37 -5.12 -1.60 -23.16
CA ARG A 37 -4.04 -0.63 -23.39
C ARG A 37 -2.73 -1.37 -23.57
N ASP A 38 -1.89 -0.87 -24.46
CA ASP A 38 -0.57 -1.47 -24.71
C ASP A 38 0.37 -1.26 -23.49
N SER A 39 0.26 -0.12 -22.85
CA SER A 39 1.13 0.24 -21.73
C SER A 39 0.36 1.05 -20.66
N ILE A 40 0.72 0.83 -19.41
CA ILE A 40 0.25 1.61 -18.27
C ILE A 40 1.43 1.99 -17.39
N GLY A 41 1.64 3.29 -17.18
CA GLY A 41 2.67 3.81 -16.28
C GLY A 41 2.35 3.48 -14.82
N LEU A 42 3.38 3.42 -13.99
CA LEU A 42 3.21 3.08 -12.56
C LEU A 42 2.32 4.08 -11.81
N TRP A 43 2.31 5.35 -12.23
CA TRP A 43 1.44 6.37 -11.65
C TRP A 43 -0.03 6.09 -11.89
N ASP A 44 -0.39 5.79 -13.13
CA ASP A 44 -1.77 5.43 -13.49
C ASP A 44 -2.18 4.09 -12.86
N LEU A 45 -1.24 3.15 -12.80
CA LEU A 45 -1.44 1.86 -12.16
C LEU A 45 -1.75 2.00 -10.66
N ARG A 46 -1.06 2.92 -9.95
CA ARG A 46 -1.35 3.25 -8.56
C ARG A 46 -2.79 3.73 -8.40
N GLY A 47 -3.22 4.68 -9.25
CA GLY A 47 -4.62 5.14 -9.26
C GLY A 47 -5.62 4.02 -9.52
N LEU A 48 -5.32 3.17 -10.48
CA LEU A 48 -6.18 2.04 -10.84
C LEU A 48 -6.28 1.01 -9.70
N LEU A 49 -5.18 0.67 -9.03
CA LEU A 49 -5.17 -0.33 -7.95
C LEU A 49 -6.05 0.08 -6.76
N PHE A 50 -6.09 1.37 -6.43
CA PHE A 50 -6.86 1.88 -5.28
C PHE A 50 -8.24 2.42 -5.67
N HIS A 51 -8.60 2.37 -6.95
CA HIS A 51 -9.92 2.81 -7.38
C HIS A 51 -10.99 1.77 -7.03
N PRO A 52 -12.08 2.15 -6.35
CA PRO A 52 -13.08 1.21 -5.84
C PRO A 52 -13.82 0.43 -6.94
N ALA A 53 -13.93 1.00 -8.14
CA ALA A 53 -14.58 0.35 -9.28
C ALA A 53 -13.66 -0.58 -10.08
N THR A 54 -12.38 -0.70 -9.71
CA THR A 54 -11.45 -1.59 -10.41
C THR A 54 -11.76 -3.04 -10.05
N ASP A 55 -11.87 -3.87 -11.08
CA ASP A 55 -12.09 -5.31 -10.93
C ASP A 55 -10.95 -5.98 -10.14
N VAL A 56 -11.31 -6.88 -9.23
CA VAL A 56 -10.34 -7.60 -8.38
C VAL A 56 -9.37 -8.45 -9.19
N GLY A 57 -9.83 -9.00 -10.31
CA GLY A 57 -9.00 -9.78 -11.23
C GLY A 57 -7.89 -8.91 -11.84
N VAL A 58 -8.23 -7.69 -12.24
CA VAL A 58 -7.26 -6.71 -12.77
C VAL A 58 -6.26 -6.30 -11.70
N GLN A 59 -6.73 -6.01 -10.49
CA GLN A 59 -5.86 -5.66 -9.35
C GLN A 59 -4.88 -6.80 -9.04
N ARG A 60 -5.38 -8.05 -8.99
CA ARG A 60 -4.56 -9.24 -8.76
C ARG A 60 -3.52 -9.43 -9.86
N ALA A 61 -3.93 -9.38 -11.14
CA ALA A 61 -3.03 -9.54 -12.27
C ALA A 61 -1.92 -8.48 -12.28
N ALA A 62 -2.26 -7.23 -11.97
CA ALA A 62 -1.30 -6.14 -11.85
C ALA A 62 -0.28 -6.40 -10.74
N LEU A 63 -0.72 -6.85 -9.57
CA LEU A 63 0.18 -7.17 -8.46
C LEU A 63 1.07 -8.37 -8.78
N VAL A 64 0.56 -9.41 -9.42
CA VAL A 64 1.37 -10.57 -9.86
C VAL A 64 2.48 -10.14 -10.81
N GLU A 65 2.16 -9.27 -11.78
CA GLU A 65 3.16 -8.77 -12.73
C GLU A 65 4.19 -7.87 -12.03
N LEU A 66 3.75 -6.95 -11.14
CA LEU A 66 4.64 -6.09 -10.36
C LEU A 66 5.59 -6.90 -9.47
N VAL A 67 5.07 -7.86 -8.72
CA VAL A 67 5.88 -8.75 -7.87
C VAL A 67 6.87 -9.55 -8.71
N GLY A 68 6.42 -10.09 -9.84
CA GLY A 68 7.29 -10.81 -10.76
C GLY A 68 8.44 -9.96 -11.29
N ARG A 69 8.18 -8.70 -11.64
CA ARG A 69 9.23 -7.77 -12.10
C ARG A 69 10.14 -7.32 -10.96
N ALA A 70 9.59 -7.02 -9.79
CA ALA A 70 10.37 -6.64 -8.62
C ALA A 70 11.36 -7.74 -8.21
N ARG A 71 10.96 -9.01 -8.31
CA ARG A 71 11.84 -10.16 -8.03
C ARG A 71 12.92 -10.35 -9.09
N ARG A 72 12.58 -10.19 -10.37
CA ARG A 72 13.55 -10.37 -11.48
C ARG A 72 14.51 -9.20 -11.64
N HIS A 73 13.99 -7.98 -11.49
CA HIS A 73 14.70 -6.74 -11.77
C HIS A 73 14.71 -5.85 -10.53
N ARG A 74 15.33 -6.31 -9.46
CA ARG A 74 15.46 -5.56 -8.21
C ARG A 74 15.72 -4.06 -8.44
N GLY A 75 15.94 -3.27 -7.46
CA GLY A 75 16.21 -1.83 -7.61
C GLY A 75 14.96 -1.05 -8.03
N ALA A 76 14.95 -0.50 -9.23
CA ALA A 76 13.88 0.38 -9.71
C ALA A 76 12.47 -0.26 -9.64
N TRP A 77 12.34 -1.54 -9.99
CA TRP A 77 11.06 -2.24 -9.92
C TRP A 77 10.61 -2.52 -8.50
N MET A 78 11.54 -2.74 -7.56
CA MET A 78 11.21 -2.88 -6.14
C MET A 78 10.66 -1.55 -5.58
N ILE A 79 11.33 -0.44 -5.87
CA ILE A 79 10.85 0.89 -5.51
C ILE A 79 9.53 1.20 -6.21
N GLY A 80 9.37 0.81 -7.46
CA GLY A 80 8.13 0.94 -8.22
C GLY A 80 6.97 0.21 -7.56
N LEU A 81 7.15 -1.03 -7.15
CA LEU A 81 6.14 -1.83 -6.43
C LEU A 81 5.75 -1.19 -5.11
N VAL A 82 6.74 -0.83 -4.27
CA VAL A 82 6.48 -0.17 -2.98
C VAL A 82 5.78 1.17 -3.20
N GLY A 83 6.23 1.97 -4.18
CA GLY A 83 5.63 3.26 -4.50
C GLY A 83 4.18 3.17 -4.97
N VAL A 84 3.85 2.15 -5.75
CA VAL A 84 2.46 1.87 -6.14
C VAL A 84 1.59 1.52 -4.92
N LEU A 85 2.15 0.81 -3.93
CA LEU A 85 1.44 0.38 -2.72
C LEU A 85 1.39 1.44 -1.60
N LEU A 86 2.15 2.53 -1.72
CA LEU A 86 2.27 3.55 -0.67
C LEU A 86 0.95 4.05 -0.10
N PRO A 87 -0.13 4.31 -0.89
CA PRO A 87 -1.39 4.78 -0.32
C PRO A 87 -1.94 3.81 0.74
N GLY A 88 -1.96 2.51 0.43
CA GLY A 88 -2.41 1.50 1.38
C GLY A 88 -1.46 1.28 2.55
N LEU A 89 -0.15 1.46 2.36
CA LEU A 89 0.84 1.38 3.43
C LEU A 89 0.67 2.55 4.42
N HIS A 90 0.40 3.75 3.95
CA HIS A 90 0.10 4.91 4.79
C HIS A 90 -1.18 4.71 5.60
N GLU A 91 -2.24 4.20 4.99
CA GLU A 91 -3.48 3.89 5.70
C GLU A 91 -3.27 2.82 6.78
N HIS A 92 -2.49 1.79 6.47
CA HIS A 92 -2.16 0.75 7.43
C HIS A 92 -1.35 1.28 8.60
N ASP A 93 -0.38 2.17 8.35
CA ASP A 93 0.43 2.82 9.37
C ASP A 93 -0.41 3.71 10.29
N ALA A 94 -1.33 4.49 9.73
CA ALA A 94 -2.25 5.32 10.48
C ALA A 94 -3.14 4.49 11.42
N CYS A 95 -3.69 3.38 10.95
CA CYS A 95 -4.52 2.47 11.76
C CYS A 95 -3.73 1.84 12.93
N LEU A 96 -2.45 1.53 12.72
CA LEU A 96 -1.59 0.99 13.78
C LEU A 96 -1.21 2.07 14.81
N ALA A 97 -1.01 3.31 14.37
CA ALA A 97 -0.68 4.43 15.24
C ALA A 97 -1.85 4.78 16.17
N GLU A 98 -3.10 4.72 15.69
CA GLU A 98 -4.29 4.95 16.51
C GLU A 98 -4.51 3.87 17.60
N GLY A 99 -4.04 2.66 17.35
CA GLY A 99 -4.14 1.53 18.30
C GLY A 99 -3.06 1.50 19.38
N ARG A 100 -2.00 2.27 19.24
CA ARG A 100 -0.84 2.29 20.13
C ARG A 100 -0.65 3.67 20.77
N SER A 101 -1.16 3.85 21.98
CA SER A 101 -0.80 4.97 22.85
C SER A 101 0.66 4.80 23.30
N GLY A 102 1.58 5.51 22.66
CA GLY A 102 2.93 5.71 23.18
C GLY A 102 4.05 4.85 22.58
N GLY A 103 4.48 5.19 21.38
CA GLY A 103 5.74 4.67 20.86
C GLY A 103 6.13 5.40 19.57
N THR A 104 7.22 6.16 19.62
CA THR A 104 7.80 6.95 18.54
C THR A 104 8.55 6.11 17.50
N ALA A 105 8.32 4.80 17.42
CA ALA A 105 8.89 3.98 16.37
C ALA A 105 8.03 4.11 15.12
N SER A 106 8.60 4.63 14.04
CA SER A 106 7.98 4.72 12.73
C SER A 106 7.43 3.35 12.30
N SER A 107 6.13 3.14 12.47
CA SER A 107 5.46 1.89 12.06
C SER A 107 5.63 1.65 10.56
N GLY A 108 5.69 2.71 9.74
CA GLY A 108 5.88 2.61 8.30
C GLY A 108 7.17 1.92 7.89
N GLY A 109 8.24 2.08 8.67
CA GLY A 109 9.50 1.36 8.45
C GLY A 109 9.33 -0.15 8.68
N MET A 110 8.60 -0.55 9.72
CA MET A 110 8.35 -1.97 10.01
C MET A 110 7.46 -2.63 8.95
N VAL A 111 6.43 -1.92 8.49
CA VAL A 111 5.55 -2.42 7.42
C VAL A 111 6.34 -2.61 6.13
N LEU A 112 7.22 -1.67 5.81
CA LEU A 112 8.09 -1.77 4.65
C LEU A 112 9.04 -2.97 4.74
N VAL A 113 9.68 -3.18 5.89
CA VAL A 113 10.57 -4.32 6.13
C VAL A 113 9.81 -5.64 5.97
N SER A 114 8.65 -5.77 6.61
CA SER A 114 7.82 -6.98 6.49
C SER A 114 7.36 -7.24 5.05
N LEU A 115 7.11 -6.19 4.28
CA LEU A 115 6.80 -6.29 2.85
C LEU A 115 7.99 -6.84 2.07
N LEU A 116 9.17 -6.27 2.29
CA LEU A 116 10.39 -6.68 1.59
C LEU A 116 10.78 -8.13 1.92
N GLU A 117 10.68 -8.53 3.18
CA GLU A 117 10.94 -9.92 3.61
C GLU A 117 10.01 -10.91 2.90
N ARG A 118 8.72 -10.58 2.77
CA ARG A 118 7.76 -11.42 2.03
C ARG A 118 8.06 -11.48 0.52
N LEU A 119 8.54 -10.40 -0.04
CA LEU A 119 8.93 -10.37 -1.46
C LEU A 119 10.21 -11.16 -1.73
N ASP A 120 11.10 -11.24 -0.76
CA ASP A 120 12.36 -11.97 -0.85
C ASP A 120 12.24 -13.45 -0.49
N ASP A 121 11.10 -13.88 0.05
CA ASP A 121 10.85 -15.28 0.40
C ASP A 121 10.80 -16.17 -0.88
N PRO A 122 11.79 -17.06 -1.07
CA PRO A 122 11.85 -17.92 -2.25
C PRO A 122 10.76 -18.99 -2.28
N GLU A 123 10.22 -19.36 -1.12
CA GLU A 123 9.17 -20.38 -1.00
C GLU A 123 7.79 -19.81 -1.35
N MET A 124 7.63 -18.51 -1.31
CA MET A 124 6.37 -17.84 -1.65
C MET A 124 6.27 -17.61 -3.16
N SER A 125 5.24 -18.18 -3.81
CA SER A 125 4.97 -17.87 -5.21
C SER A 125 4.61 -16.40 -5.42
N LYS A 126 4.82 -15.86 -6.63
CA LYS A 126 4.44 -14.48 -6.94
C LYS A 126 2.94 -14.24 -6.81
N GLU A 127 2.13 -15.25 -7.08
CA GLU A 127 0.67 -15.24 -6.95
C GLU A 127 0.26 -15.16 -5.47
N ALA A 128 0.90 -15.94 -4.60
CA ALA A 128 0.65 -15.90 -3.15
C ALA A 128 1.08 -14.56 -2.53
N ALA A 129 2.22 -14.03 -2.96
CA ALA A 129 2.67 -12.70 -2.54
C ALA A 129 1.70 -11.60 -3.00
N ALA A 130 1.26 -11.63 -4.26
CA ALA A 130 0.30 -10.69 -4.80
C ALA A 130 -1.05 -10.75 -4.07
N GLU A 131 -1.55 -11.95 -3.78
CA GLU A 131 -2.80 -12.14 -3.04
C GLU A 131 -2.69 -11.61 -1.60
N SER A 132 -1.55 -11.84 -0.95
CA SER A 132 -1.28 -11.26 0.38
C SER A 132 -1.31 -9.73 0.34
N LEU A 133 -0.65 -9.11 -0.64
CA LEU A 133 -0.65 -7.65 -0.83
C LEU A 133 -2.04 -7.10 -1.13
N LEU A 134 -2.79 -7.80 -1.98
CA LEU A 134 -4.16 -7.41 -2.32
C LEU A 134 -5.03 -7.32 -1.06
N ARG A 135 -4.96 -8.32 -0.20
CA ARG A 135 -5.77 -8.39 1.04
C ARG A 135 -5.30 -7.46 2.14
N THR A 136 -3.98 -7.24 2.25
CA THR A 136 -3.44 -6.48 3.39
C THR A 136 -3.28 -5.00 3.09
N VAL A 137 -2.97 -4.65 1.85
CA VAL A 137 -2.60 -3.28 1.47
C VAL A 137 -3.65 -2.62 0.58
N VAL A 138 -4.08 -3.32 -0.48
CA VAL A 138 -5.01 -2.73 -1.47
C VAL A 138 -6.45 -2.79 -1.00
N ARG A 139 -6.85 -3.92 -0.42
CA ARG A 139 -8.22 -4.15 0.10
C ARG A 139 -8.15 -4.70 1.52
N PRO A 140 -7.70 -3.91 2.49
CA PRO A 140 -7.71 -4.36 3.87
C PRO A 140 -9.16 -4.72 4.26
N PRO A 141 -9.38 -5.82 5.00
CA PRO A 141 -10.68 -6.10 5.55
C PRO A 141 -11.11 -4.86 6.34
N ALA A 142 -12.30 -4.34 6.02
CA ALA A 142 -12.83 -3.15 6.68
C ALA A 142 -12.57 -3.27 8.18
N ALA A 143 -11.77 -2.37 8.73
CA ALA A 143 -11.53 -2.31 10.15
C ALA A 143 -12.91 -2.39 10.78
N ARG A 144 -13.17 -3.42 11.59
CA ARG A 144 -14.46 -3.60 12.27
C ARG A 144 -14.79 -2.26 12.87
N THR A 145 -15.75 -1.56 12.29
CA THR A 145 -16.29 -0.32 12.82
C THR A 145 -16.72 -0.68 14.23
N ARG A 146 -15.91 -0.36 15.20
CA ARG A 146 -16.28 -0.45 16.60
C ARG A 146 -17.55 0.38 16.70
N PRO A 147 -18.72 -0.22 17.04
CA PRO A 147 -19.91 0.57 17.18
C PRO A 147 -19.56 1.67 18.17
N ALA A 148 -19.76 2.93 17.77
CA ALA A 148 -19.58 4.07 18.64
C ALA A 148 -20.36 3.73 19.91
N ARG A 149 -19.65 3.57 21.03
CA ARG A 149 -20.27 3.47 22.34
C ARG A 149 -21.11 4.73 22.47
N ARG A 150 -22.39 4.63 22.22
CA ARG A 150 -23.36 5.64 22.67
C ARG A 150 -23.13 5.78 24.17
N ARG A 151 -22.44 6.84 24.56
CA ARG A 151 -22.53 7.32 25.93
C ARG A 151 -23.98 7.75 26.10
N PHE A 152 -24.79 6.84 26.60
CA PHE A 152 -26.03 7.22 27.24
C PHE A 152 -25.62 8.11 28.41
N GLY A 153 -25.72 9.42 28.20
CA GLY A 153 -25.67 10.37 29.28
C GLY A 153 -26.79 10.05 30.25
N ALA A 154 -26.43 9.57 31.42
CA ALA A 154 -27.34 9.50 32.52
C ALA A 154 -27.87 10.91 32.75
N ILE A 155 -29.16 11.09 32.61
CA ILE A 155 -29.90 12.27 33.07
C ILE A 155 -29.95 12.14 34.62
N PRO A 156 -29.33 13.04 35.39
CA PRO A 156 -29.61 13.08 36.81
C PRO A 156 -30.98 13.68 36.97
N GLY A 157 -31.90 12.88 37.49
CA GLY A 157 -33.19 13.35 37.93
C GLY A 157 -33.03 14.41 39.01
N GLY A 158 -33.63 15.60 38.82
CA GLY A 158 -33.79 16.61 39.84
C GLY A 158 -34.94 16.22 40.77
N PRO A 159 -34.82 16.44 42.07
CA PRO A 159 -35.94 16.38 42.97
C PRO A 159 -36.62 17.74 43.00
N ARG A 160 -37.95 17.68 43.10
CA ARG A 160 -38.87 18.69 43.65
C ARG A 160 -38.52 20.18 43.56
#